data_18eb22063a124eef3ab6eb631e0c344d
#
_entry.id   18eb22063a124eef3ab6eb631e0c344d
#
_cell.length_a   1.000
_cell.length_b   1.000
_cell.length_c   1.000
_cell.angle_alpha   90.00
_cell.angle_beta   90.00
_cell.angle_gamma   90.00
#
_symmetry.space_group_name_H-M   'P 1'
#
loop_
_entity.id
_entity.type
_entity.pdbx_description
1 polymer ?
#
loop_
_entity_poly.entity_id
_entity_poly.type
_entity_poly.pdbx_seq_one_letter_code
_entity_poly.pdbx_strand_id
1 'polypeptide(L)'
;RGCFGECSFCALTHHQGRIIQSRSVASIVREVERMTSMPGFRGVVQDVGGPTANMYGMYCPRWRSEGTCPDRQCISGCPDLVLSYRKQVRLLEKLRTIPGVKHVFVSSGIRYDLIPPGECEYLEELCAHHVSGHLKVAPEHIVRSVTDAMNKPDLEKFEEFCRRIDRLRTRGPKKFYILPYFMSGHPGCTIEDMIDLAEYVRDHALYTEQVQDFTPTPMTVSSCMYHTGLSPFTMEPVHVPRGDEKRVQRGIIHYREPANRSLVEEGLRQAGREDLIGNSWKCLIRGKKKGNRKTRQKDTLR
;
A
#
# COMPACT_ATOMS: atom_id res chain seq x y z
N ARG A 1 12.93 -12.35 -8.22
CA ARG A 1 13.45 -11.01 -8.57
C ARG A 1 12.62 -10.42 -9.69
N GLY A 2 12.71 -9.08 -9.84
CA GLY A 2 12.00 -8.34 -10.87
C GLY A 2 10.65 -7.82 -10.41
N CYS A 3 10.19 -6.74 -11.03
CA CYS A 3 8.88 -6.17 -10.82
C CYS A 3 8.45 -5.40 -12.07
N PHE A 4 7.33 -5.78 -12.65
CA PHE A 4 6.74 -5.08 -13.80
C PHE A 4 5.65 -4.08 -13.40
N GLY A 5 5.60 -3.72 -12.11
CA GLY A 5 4.60 -2.80 -11.58
C GLY A 5 4.78 -1.35 -11.98
N GLU A 6 6.00 -0.95 -12.27
CA GLU A 6 6.40 0.37 -12.80
C GLU A 6 5.76 1.57 -12.07
N CYS A 7 5.56 1.44 -10.73
CA CYS A 7 5.10 2.56 -9.93
C CYS A 7 6.05 3.75 -10.09
N SER A 8 5.50 4.93 -10.35
CA SER A 8 6.29 6.13 -10.72
C SER A 8 7.33 6.54 -9.68
N PHE A 9 7.14 6.17 -8.40
CA PHE A 9 8.04 6.49 -7.29
C PHE A 9 9.05 5.38 -6.96
N CYS A 10 8.95 4.19 -7.59
CA CYS A 10 9.65 3.00 -7.14
C CYS A 10 10.81 2.63 -8.06
N ALA A 11 12.01 2.46 -7.49
CA ALA A 11 13.21 2.07 -8.25
C ALA A 11 13.38 0.55 -8.44
N LEU A 12 12.49 -0.29 -7.92
CA LEU A 12 12.62 -1.76 -8.02
C LEU A 12 12.72 -2.24 -9.47
N THR A 13 11.91 -1.67 -10.35
CA THR A 13 11.95 -1.97 -11.78
C THR A 13 13.32 -1.65 -12.40
N HIS A 14 13.94 -0.56 -11.98
CA HIS A 14 15.26 -0.14 -12.48
C HIS A 14 16.38 -1.01 -11.93
N HIS A 15 16.32 -1.39 -10.65
CA HIS A 15 17.34 -2.21 -9.99
C HIS A 15 17.28 -3.68 -10.34
N GLN A 16 16.08 -4.25 -10.45
CA GLN A 16 15.88 -5.70 -10.58
C GLN A 16 15.35 -6.09 -11.96
N GLY A 17 14.98 -5.11 -12.78
CA GLY A 17 14.38 -5.33 -14.09
C GLY A 17 12.87 -5.64 -14.02
N ARG A 18 12.25 -5.60 -15.19
CA ARG A 18 10.80 -5.88 -15.37
C ARG A 18 10.52 -7.38 -15.51
N ILE A 19 11.51 -8.18 -15.86
CA ILE A 19 11.38 -9.62 -16.06
C ILE A 19 11.35 -10.32 -14.71
N ILE A 20 10.30 -11.11 -14.48
CA ILE A 20 10.20 -11.88 -13.24
C ILE A 20 11.09 -13.13 -13.32
N GLN A 21 12.08 -13.19 -12.45
CA GLN A 21 12.98 -14.33 -12.29
C GLN A 21 12.59 -15.11 -11.03
N SER A 22 11.86 -16.19 -11.23
CA SER A 22 11.41 -17.09 -10.16
C SER A 22 12.34 -18.27 -9.99
N ARG A 23 12.72 -18.56 -8.76
CA ARG A 23 13.39 -19.81 -8.41
C ARG A 23 12.44 -21.00 -8.66
N SER A 24 12.99 -22.16 -8.92
CA SER A 24 12.17 -23.38 -9.06
C SER A 24 11.56 -23.76 -7.70
N VAL A 25 10.37 -24.34 -7.73
CA VAL A 25 9.71 -24.91 -6.54
C VAL A 25 10.65 -25.85 -5.78
N ALA A 26 11.32 -26.76 -6.49
CA ALA A 26 12.28 -27.69 -5.87
C ALA A 26 13.45 -27.00 -5.17
N SER A 27 13.95 -25.87 -5.70
CA SER A 27 15.01 -25.09 -5.07
C SER A 27 14.57 -24.47 -3.76
N ILE A 28 13.34 -23.92 -3.70
CA ILE A 28 12.80 -23.30 -2.49
C ILE A 28 12.44 -24.36 -1.45
N VAL A 29 11.85 -25.47 -1.86
CA VAL A 29 11.54 -26.61 -0.97
C VAL A 29 12.81 -27.11 -0.27
N ARG A 30 13.88 -27.40 -1.05
CA ARG A 30 15.18 -27.84 -0.46
C ARG A 30 15.78 -26.82 0.51
N GLU A 31 15.57 -25.53 0.30
CA GLU A 31 16.03 -24.52 1.22
C GLU A 31 15.27 -24.59 2.55
N VAL A 32 13.95 -24.69 2.50
CA VAL A 32 13.12 -24.81 3.70
C VAL A 32 13.37 -26.14 4.42
N GLU A 33 13.55 -27.25 3.70
CA GLU A 33 13.97 -28.53 4.28
C GLU A 33 15.29 -28.40 5.07
N ARG A 34 16.28 -27.68 4.52
CA ARG A 34 17.53 -27.40 5.25
C ARG A 34 17.30 -26.52 6.47
N MET A 35 16.40 -25.53 6.37
CA MET A 35 16.07 -24.67 7.51
C MET A 35 15.51 -25.49 8.69
N THR A 36 14.74 -26.55 8.44
CA THR A 36 14.18 -27.39 9.52
C THR A 36 15.25 -28.10 10.35
N SER A 37 16.43 -28.31 9.80
CA SER A 37 17.58 -28.91 10.48
C SER A 37 18.50 -27.90 11.14
N MET A 38 18.24 -26.60 11.02
CA MET A 38 19.09 -25.55 11.60
C MET A 38 18.83 -25.38 13.10
N PRO A 39 19.87 -25.22 13.91
CA PRO A 39 19.71 -24.90 15.35
C PRO A 39 18.86 -23.63 15.52
N GLY A 40 17.82 -23.70 16.36
CA GLY A 40 16.95 -22.57 16.66
C GLY A 40 15.79 -22.36 15.70
N PHE A 41 15.64 -23.15 14.64
CA PHE A 41 14.45 -23.10 13.81
C PHE A 41 13.21 -23.56 14.60
N ARG A 42 12.19 -22.71 14.66
CA ARG A 42 10.97 -22.95 15.46
C ARG A 42 9.75 -23.36 14.61
N GLY A 43 9.99 -23.73 13.37
CA GLY A 43 8.93 -24.16 12.44
C GLY A 43 8.24 -22.99 11.69
N VAL A 44 8.81 -21.78 11.69
CA VAL A 44 8.19 -20.62 11.05
C VAL A 44 9.05 -20.12 9.91
N VAL A 45 8.47 -20.11 8.70
CA VAL A 45 8.99 -19.42 7.53
C VAL A 45 8.29 -18.05 7.48
N GLN A 46 9.05 -16.99 7.76
CA GLN A 46 8.51 -15.65 8.01
C GLN A 46 7.94 -14.97 6.75
N ASP A 47 8.55 -15.22 5.60
CA ASP A 47 8.11 -14.63 4.35
C ASP A 47 8.52 -15.47 3.13
N VAL A 48 7.53 -15.93 2.38
CA VAL A 48 7.70 -16.50 1.04
C VAL A 48 7.28 -15.43 0.04
N GLY A 49 8.09 -14.40 -0.06
CA GLY A 49 7.77 -13.18 -0.77
C GLY A 49 8.80 -12.78 -1.83
N GLY A 50 8.74 -11.54 -2.21
CA GLY A 50 9.60 -10.92 -3.21
C GLY A 50 9.32 -9.42 -3.27
N PRO A 51 9.87 -8.68 -4.26
CA PRO A 51 9.54 -7.27 -4.46
C PRO A 51 8.05 -6.99 -4.53
N THR A 52 7.31 -7.94 -5.11
CA THR A 52 5.84 -8.05 -5.06
C THR A 52 5.52 -9.53 -4.89
N ALA A 53 4.91 -9.87 -3.77
CA ALA A 53 4.78 -11.28 -3.35
C ALA A 53 4.04 -12.16 -4.34
N ASN A 54 3.05 -11.62 -5.02
CA ASN A 54 2.19 -12.36 -5.94
C ASN A 54 2.62 -12.28 -7.43
N MET A 55 3.87 -11.94 -7.71
CA MET A 55 4.44 -12.03 -9.07
C MET A 55 5.21 -13.35 -9.31
N TYR A 56 5.31 -14.24 -8.33
CA TYR A 56 6.03 -15.48 -8.48
C TYR A 56 5.42 -16.37 -9.57
N GLY A 57 6.27 -16.77 -10.53
CA GLY A 57 5.87 -17.65 -11.63
C GLY A 57 5.17 -16.96 -12.80
N MET A 58 4.87 -15.67 -12.69
CA MET A 58 4.34 -14.91 -13.82
C MET A 58 5.39 -14.77 -14.92
N TYR A 59 4.97 -14.75 -16.16
CA TYR A 59 5.88 -14.67 -17.30
C TYR A 59 5.19 -14.08 -18.54
N CYS A 60 6.02 -13.62 -19.46
CA CYS A 60 5.62 -13.26 -20.81
C CYS A 60 6.45 -14.08 -21.81
N PRO A 61 5.86 -14.74 -22.83
CA PRO A 61 6.59 -15.51 -23.85
C PRO A 61 7.68 -14.69 -24.52
N ARG A 62 7.44 -13.38 -24.75
CA ARG A 62 8.39 -12.48 -25.41
C ARG A 62 9.67 -12.22 -24.61
N TRP A 63 9.64 -12.37 -23.28
CA TRP A 63 10.80 -12.08 -22.44
C TRP A 63 12.05 -12.89 -22.80
N ARG A 64 11.88 -14.10 -23.38
CA ARG A 64 13.02 -14.95 -23.78
C ARG A 64 13.69 -14.50 -25.05
N SER A 65 12.93 -14.02 -26.03
CA SER A 65 13.45 -13.68 -27.38
C SER A 65 13.69 -12.20 -27.58
N GLU A 66 12.84 -11.35 -26.98
CA GLU A 66 12.79 -9.92 -27.27
C GLU A 66 13.11 -9.05 -26.04
N GLY A 67 13.13 -9.65 -24.84
CA GLY A 67 13.23 -8.89 -23.60
C GLY A 67 11.92 -8.19 -23.22
N THR A 68 12.03 -7.04 -22.57
CA THR A 68 10.88 -6.21 -22.18
C THR A 68 10.50 -5.24 -23.30
N CYS A 69 9.21 -4.97 -23.45
CA CYS A 69 8.72 -3.99 -24.42
C CYS A 69 9.16 -2.58 -24.01
N PRO A 70 9.77 -1.78 -24.90
CA PRO A 70 10.22 -0.43 -24.56
C PRO A 70 9.05 0.56 -24.36
N ASP A 71 7.95 0.36 -25.09
CA ASP A 71 6.84 1.29 -25.27
C ASP A 71 5.50 0.77 -24.70
N ARG A 72 5.53 -0.35 -23.95
CA ARG A 72 4.33 -0.96 -23.39
C ARG A 72 4.54 -1.34 -21.93
N GLN A 73 3.58 -0.97 -21.09
CA GLN A 73 3.53 -1.42 -19.70
C GLN A 73 2.85 -2.78 -19.58
N CYS A 74 3.44 -3.68 -18.78
CA CYS A 74 2.87 -5.01 -18.55
C CYS A 74 1.60 -4.96 -17.69
N ILE A 75 1.53 -4.00 -16.76
CA ILE A 75 0.46 -3.93 -15.76
C ILE A 75 -0.86 -3.39 -16.30
N SER A 76 -0.84 -2.68 -17.42
CA SER A 76 -2.02 -2.06 -18.04
C SER A 76 -2.85 -3.05 -18.88
N GLY A 77 -2.92 -4.32 -18.46
CA GLY A 77 -3.72 -5.34 -19.19
C GLY A 77 -3.03 -5.87 -20.44
N CYS A 78 -1.71 -6.03 -20.41
CA CYS A 78 -0.96 -6.59 -21.53
C CYS A 78 -1.47 -8.02 -21.85
N PRO A 79 -1.93 -8.28 -23.08
CA PRO A 79 -2.47 -9.60 -23.47
C PRO A 79 -1.42 -10.71 -23.49
N ASP A 80 -0.14 -10.36 -23.62
CA ASP A 80 0.97 -11.33 -23.69
C ASP A 80 1.44 -11.75 -22.28
N LEU A 81 1.04 -11.02 -21.24
CA LEU A 81 1.44 -11.33 -19.86
C LEU A 81 0.58 -12.46 -19.30
N VAL A 82 1.21 -13.56 -18.94
CA VAL A 82 0.53 -14.70 -18.31
C VAL A 82 0.47 -14.50 -16.80
N LEU A 83 -0.72 -14.14 -16.32
CA LEU A 83 -1.06 -14.05 -14.90
C LEU A 83 -1.60 -15.39 -14.44
N SER A 84 -0.75 -16.23 -13.83
CA SER A 84 -1.15 -17.52 -13.31
C SER A 84 -0.60 -17.77 -11.93
N TYR A 85 -1.47 -18.06 -10.99
CA TYR A 85 -1.14 -18.32 -9.59
C TYR A 85 -0.88 -19.79 -9.28
N ARG A 86 -1.18 -20.73 -10.17
CA ARG A 86 -1.02 -22.19 -9.96
C ARG A 86 0.35 -22.58 -9.43
N LYS A 87 1.42 -21.96 -9.95
CA LYS A 87 2.79 -22.25 -9.50
C LYS A 87 3.04 -21.77 -8.08
N GLN A 88 2.46 -20.63 -7.71
CA GLN A 88 2.58 -20.05 -6.37
C GLN A 88 1.77 -20.85 -5.35
N VAL A 89 0.53 -21.18 -5.65
CA VAL A 89 -0.32 -22.06 -4.82
C VAL A 89 0.40 -23.38 -4.57
N ARG A 90 0.84 -24.07 -5.62
CA ARG A 90 1.60 -25.33 -5.50
C ARG A 90 2.88 -25.19 -4.64
N LEU A 91 3.57 -24.04 -4.71
CA LEU A 91 4.72 -23.79 -3.85
C LEU A 91 4.29 -23.69 -2.39
N LEU A 92 3.31 -22.86 -2.10
CA LEU A 92 2.82 -22.59 -0.74
C LEU A 92 2.29 -23.87 -0.07
N GLU A 93 1.50 -24.67 -0.78
CA GLU A 93 1.02 -25.97 -0.32
C GLU A 93 2.17 -26.92 0.01
N LYS A 94 3.17 -27.04 -0.87
CA LYS A 94 4.34 -27.90 -0.61
C LYS A 94 5.12 -27.45 0.60
N LEU A 95 5.32 -26.15 0.78
CA LEU A 95 6.10 -25.63 1.91
C LEU A 95 5.42 -25.89 3.26
N ARG A 96 4.10 -25.77 3.33
CA ARG A 96 3.36 -26.01 4.59
C ARG A 96 3.28 -27.50 4.98
N THR A 97 3.58 -28.42 4.06
CA THR A 97 3.58 -29.87 4.33
C THR A 97 4.96 -30.42 4.67
N ILE A 98 6.01 -29.62 4.67
CA ILE A 98 7.35 -30.06 5.03
C ILE A 98 7.40 -30.41 6.54
N PRO A 99 7.88 -31.61 6.92
CA PRO A 99 8.03 -31.99 8.32
C PRO A 99 8.89 -30.96 9.10
N GLY A 100 8.40 -30.53 10.26
CA GLY A 100 9.07 -29.52 11.08
C GLY A 100 8.65 -28.07 10.75
N VAL A 101 7.92 -27.81 9.66
CA VAL A 101 7.31 -26.53 9.34
C VAL A 101 5.92 -26.45 9.95
N LYS A 102 5.66 -25.42 10.75
CA LYS A 102 4.36 -25.14 11.40
C LYS A 102 3.60 -24.03 10.67
N HIS A 103 4.32 -23.01 10.24
CA HIS A 103 3.75 -21.84 9.56
C HIS A 103 4.65 -21.40 8.42
N VAL A 104 3.99 -21.05 7.33
CA VAL A 104 4.62 -20.43 6.15
C VAL A 104 3.84 -19.15 5.86
N PHE A 105 4.46 -17.99 6.02
CA PHE A 105 3.79 -16.72 5.82
C PHE A 105 4.21 -16.05 4.51
N VAL A 106 3.30 -15.25 3.96
CA VAL A 106 3.53 -14.25 2.93
C VAL A 106 3.37 -12.90 3.61
N SER A 107 4.50 -12.29 3.97
CA SER A 107 4.55 -11.03 4.72
C SER A 107 4.89 -9.83 3.84
N SER A 108 5.40 -10.07 2.64
CA SER A 108 5.59 -9.06 1.60
C SER A 108 4.24 -8.60 1.03
N GLY A 109 4.19 -7.35 0.55
CA GLY A 109 2.98 -6.79 -0.03
C GLY A 109 2.55 -7.48 -1.32
N ILE A 110 1.25 -7.60 -1.51
CA ILE A 110 0.66 -8.11 -2.75
C ILE A 110 0.09 -6.98 -3.61
N ARG A 111 0.15 -7.15 -4.91
CA ARG A 111 -0.55 -6.29 -5.88
C ARG A 111 -1.93 -6.87 -6.16
N TYR A 112 -2.93 -6.25 -5.60
CA TYR A 112 -4.32 -6.69 -5.67
C TYR A 112 -4.89 -6.56 -7.09
N ASP A 113 -4.42 -5.58 -7.86
CA ASP A 113 -4.81 -5.31 -9.24
C ASP A 113 -4.34 -6.37 -10.26
N LEU A 114 -3.40 -7.23 -9.86
CA LEU A 114 -2.97 -8.38 -10.68
C LEU A 114 -3.81 -9.62 -10.46
N ILE A 115 -4.74 -9.62 -9.49
CA ILE A 115 -5.54 -10.80 -9.14
C ILE A 115 -6.87 -10.74 -9.90
N PRO A 116 -7.03 -11.52 -10.97
CA PRO A 116 -8.25 -11.50 -11.78
C PRO A 116 -9.50 -11.79 -10.94
N PRO A 117 -10.68 -11.29 -11.31
CA PRO A 117 -11.92 -11.51 -10.56
C PRO A 117 -12.24 -12.98 -10.33
N GLY A 118 -11.90 -13.86 -11.28
CA GLY A 118 -12.10 -15.31 -11.18
C GLY A 118 -11.04 -16.10 -10.43
N GLU A 119 -9.96 -15.45 -9.97
CA GLU A 119 -8.87 -16.12 -9.23
C GLU A 119 -9.26 -16.31 -7.77
N CYS A 120 -9.80 -17.46 -7.41
CA CYS A 120 -10.21 -17.77 -6.05
C CYS A 120 -9.19 -18.64 -5.32
N GLU A 121 -8.58 -19.63 -5.99
CA GLU A 121 -7.68 -20.62 -5.39
C GLU A 121 -6.50 -19.98 -4.65
N TYR A 122 -5.85 -19.01 -5.28
CA TYR A 122 -4.73 -18.29 -4.65
C TYR A 122 -5.15 -17.52 -3.41
N LEU A 123 -6.27 -16.78 -3.47
CA LEU A 123 -6.74 -15.99 -2.34
C LEU A 123 -7.22 -16.91 -1.20
N GLU A 124 -7.85 -18.03 -1.50
CA GLU A 124 -8.29 -19.00 -0.50
C GLU A 124 -7.09 -19.62 0.22
N GLU A 125 -6.09 -20.13 -0.51
CA GLU A 125 -4.87 -20.67 0.09
C GLU A 125 -4.12 -19.62 0.90
N LEU A 126 -3.95 -18.40 0.36
CA LEU A 126 -3.28 -17.30 1.04
C LEU A 126 -3.97 -16.95 2.36
N CYS A 127 -5.28 -16.71 2.32
CA CYS A 127 -6.04 -16.26 3.49
C CYS A 127 -6.18 -17.35 4.56
N ALA A 128 -6.34 -18.61 4.14
CA ALA A 128 -6.50 -19.72 5.08
C ALA A 128 -5.18 -20.06 5.80
N HIS A 129 -4.04 -19.99 5.11
CA HIS A 129 -2.81 -20.59 5.61
C HIS A 129 -1.64 -19.62 5.79
N HIS A 130 -1.54 -18.55 4.97
CA HIS A 130 -0.30 -17.81 4.78
C HIS A 130 -0.33 -16.36 5.27
N VAL A 131 -1.43 -15.88 5.86
CA VAL A 131 -1.51 -14.55 6.48
C VAL A 131 -1.24 -14.67 7.98
N SER A 132 -0.26 -13.92 8.50
CA SER A 132 0.14 -13.96 9.93
C SER A 132 -0.69 -13.07 10.85
N GLY A 133 -1.75 -12.42 10.34
CA GLY A 133 -2.59 -11.43 11.04
C GLY A 133 -2.84 -10.18 10.21
N HIS A 134 -1.92 -9.79 9.34
CA HIS A 134 -2.06 -8.65 8.44
C HIS A 134 -1.74 -9.05 7.01
N LEU A 135 -2.68 -8.75 6.10
CA LEU A 135 -2.49 -8.85 4.66
C LEU A 135 -2.09 -7.46 4.14
N LYS A 136 -0.84 -7.31 3.72
CA LYS A 136 -0.27 -6.03 3.30
C LYS A 136 -0.61 -5.75 1.84
N VAL A 137 -1.18 -4.59 1.60
CA VAL A 137 -1.50 -4.06 0.27
C VAL A 137 -1.12 -2.59 0.19
N ALA A 138 -0.78 -2.12 -0.98
CA ALA A 138 -0.29 -0.76 -1.17
C ALA A 138 -1.15 0.00 -2.19
N PRO A 139 -2.34 0.51 -1.83
CA PRO A 139 -3.08 1.44 -2.67
C PRO A 139 -2.34 2.77 -2.87
N GLU A 140 -1.54 3.18 -1.90
CA GLU A 140 -0.75 4.41 -1.79
C GLU A 140 -1.63 5.67 -1.67
N HIS A 141 -2.69 5.80 -2.43
CA HIS A 141 -3.68 6.87 -2.37
C HIS A 141 -5.06 6.39 -2.86
N ILE A 142 -6.08 7.24 -2.71
CA ILE A 142 -7.45 6.93 -3.19
C ILE A 142 -7.93 7.90 -4.28
N VAL A 143 -7.36 9.11 -4.33
CA VAL A 143 -7.73 10.13 -5.31
C VAL A 143 -7.10 9.79 -6.67
N ARG A 144 -7.92 9.78 -7.72
CA ARG A 144 -7.54 9.29 -9.04
C ARG A 144 -6.36 10.04 -9.65
N SER A 145 -6.36 11.37 -9.58
CA SER A 145 -5.25 12.19 -10.10
C SER A 145 -3.91 11.81 -9.47
N VAL A 146 -3.91 11.50 -8.18
CA VAL A 146 -2.72 11.11 -7.42
C VAL A 146 -2.30 9.68 -7.77
N THR A 147 -3.24 8.73 -7.85
CA THR A 147 -2.93 7.34 -8.22
C THR A 147 -2.46 7.25 -9.67
N ASP A 148 -3.01 8.05 -10.58
CA ASP A 148 -2.54 8.14 -11.97
C ASP A 148 -1.10 8.67 -12.02
N ALA A 149 -0.76 9.73 -11.26
CA ALA A 149 0.61 10.23 -11.13
C ALA A 149 1.57 9.20 -10.53
N MET A 150 1.09 8.33 -9.66
CA MET A 150 1.84 7.22 -9.05
C MET A 150 1.97 5.99 -9.96
N ASN A 151 1.25 5.92 -11.07
CA ASN A 151 1.05 4.73 -11.89
C ASN A 151 0.53 3.54 -11.04
N LYS A 152 -0.51 3.82 -10.26
CA LYS A 152 -1.19 2.86 -9.37
C LYS A 152 -2.64 2.65 -9.83
N PRO A 153 -3.24 1.50 -9.49
CA PRO A 153 -4.65 1.26 -9.76
C PRO A 153 -5.56 2.24 -9.02
N ASP A 154 -6.74 2.46 -9.57
CA ASP A 154 -7.79 3.29 -8.97
C ASP A 154 -8.39 2.67 -7.69
N LEU A 155 -9.18 3.48 -6.98
CA LEU A 155 -9.87 3.10 -5.75
C LEU A 155 -10.81 1.91 -5.98
N GLU A 156 -11.52 1.84 -7.10
CA GLU A 156 -12.50 0.80 -7.37
C GLU A 156 -11.89 -0.61 -7.30
N LYS A 157 -10.70 -0.80 -7.88
CA LYS A 157 -9.96 -2.06 -7.80
C LYS A 157 -9.55 -2.42 -6.37
N PHE A 158 -9.18 -1.42 -5.58
CA PHE A 158 -8.86 -1.65 -4.17
C PHE A 158 -10.09 -2.08 -3.38
N GLU A 159 -11.21 -1.42 -3.56
CA GLU A 159 -12.48 -1.76 -2.89
C GLU A 159 -13.02 -3.12 -3.33
N GLU A 160 -12.93 -3.45 -4.62
CA GLU A 160 -13.30 -4.79 -5.10
C GLU A 160 -12.45 -5.86 -4.40
N PHE A 161 -11.15 -5.65 -4.31
CA PHE A 161 -10.27 -6.54 -3.58
C PHE A 161 -10.66 -6.66 -2.11
N CYS A 162 -10.93 -5.56 -1.42
CA CYS A 162 -11.37 -5.56 -0.01
C CYS A 162 -12.65 -6.37 0.16
N ARG A 163 -13.65 -6.19 -0.71
CA ARG A 163 -14.90 -6.97 -0.70
C ARG A 163 -14.66 -8.49 -0.90
N ARG A 164 -13.68 -8.86 -1.73
CA ARG A 164 -13.30 -10.28 -1.92
C ARG A 164 -12.67 -10.86 -0.66
N ILE A 165 -11.73 -10.14 -0.07
CA ILE A 165 -11.06 -10.56 1.17
C ILE A 165 -12.04 -10.67 2.34
N ASP A 166 -12.98 -9.74 2.48
CA ASP A 166 -13.99 -9.77 3.56
C ASP A 166 -14.87 -11.02 3.45
N ARG A 167 -15.26 -11.42 2.25
CA ARG A 167 -16.00 -12.68 2.02
C ARG A 167 -15.20 -13.91 2.45
N LEU A 168 -13.89 -13.95 2.19
CA LEU A 168 -13.03 -15.05 2.61
C LEU A 168 -12.80 -15.04 4.12
N ARG A 169 -12.59 -13.87 4.71
CA ARG A 169 -12.38 -13.70 6.15
C ARG A 169 -13.58 -14.13 6.97
N THR A 170 -14.79 -13.88 6.50
CA THR A 170 -16.04 -14.30 7.20
C THR A 170 -16.28 -15.80 7.14
N ARG A 171 -15.76 -16.49 6.13
CA ARG A 171 -15.90 -17.94 5.94
C ARG A 171 -14.76 -18.75 6.56
N GLY A 172 -13.62 -18.13 6.78
CA GLY A 172 -12.42 -18.80 7.27
C GLY A 172 -12.27 -18.81 8.79
N PRO A 173 -11.54 -19.76 9.36
CA PRO A 173 -11.31 -19.85 10.80
C PRO A 173 -10.33 -18.79 11.33
N LYS A 174 -9.58 -18.12 10.46
CA LYS A 174 -8.47 -17.25 10.81
C LYS A 174 -8.90 -15.79 10.79
N LYS A 175 -8.61 -15.08 11.89
CA LYS A 175 -8.81 -13.62 11.95
C LYS A 175 -7.57 -12.92 11.43
N PHE A 176 -7.72 -12.05 10.46
CA PHE A 176 -6.67 -11.16 9.96
C PHE A 176 -7.29 -9.86 9.44
N TYR A 177 -6.45 -8.86 9.20
CA TYR A 177 -6.84 -7.55 8.73
C TYR A 177 -6.08 -7.17 7.47
N ILE A 178 -6.72 -6.41 6.58
CA ILE A 178 -6.02 -5.72 5.51
C ILE A 178 -5.24 -4.58 6.14
N LEU A 179 -3.95 -4.50 5.85
CA LEU A 179 -3.08 -3.42 6.25
C LEU A 179 -2.71 -2.59 5.01
N PRO A 180 -3.43 -1.49 4.74
CA PRO A 180 -3.13 -0.64 3.61
C PRO A 180 -1.91 0.23 3.90
N TYR A 181 -1.05 0.37 2.89
CA TYR A 181 0.04 1.34 2.87
C TYR A 181 -0.40 2.55 2.08
N PHE A 182 -0.23 3.73 2.68
CA PHE A 182 -0.51 5.01 2.05
C PHE A 182 0.76 5.87 1.98
N MET A 183 0.76 6.83 1.07
CA MET A 183 1.89 7.74 0.85
C MET A 183 1.42 9.19 0.91
N SER A 184 2.16 10.01 1.67
CA SER A 184 1.99 11.47 1.71
C SER A 184 3.09 12.18 0.94
N GLY A 185 2.84 13.39 0.48
CA GLY A 185 3.84 14.26 -0.14
C GLY A 185 4.30 13.84 -1.53
N HIS A 186 3.56 12.98 -2.24
CA HIS A 186 3.87 12.62 -3.62
C HIS A 186 3.61 13.80 -4.56
N PRO A 187 4.43 14.04 -5.60
CA PRO A 187 4.11 15.01 -6.65
C PRO A 187 2.73 14.74 -7.25
N GLY A 188 1.90 15.77 -7.38
CA GLY A 188 0.51 15.68 -7.80
C GLY A 188 -0.49 15.55 -6.64
N CYS A 189 -0.03 15.42 -5.38
CA CYS A 189 -0.91 15.34 -4.21
C CYS A 189 -1.04 16.69 -3.53
N THR A 190 -2.26 17.18 -3.34
CA THR A 190 -2.58 18.43 -2.63
C THR A 190 -3.00 18.17 -1.18
N ILE A 191 -3.22 19.23 -0.41
CA ILE A 191 -3.79 19.11 0.95
C ILE A 191 -5.21 18.56 0.89
N GLU A 192 -6.00 18.99 -0.07
CA GLU A 192 -7.37 18.52 -0.31
C GLU A 192 -7.40 17.02 -0.58
N ASP A 193 -6.51 16.51 -1.44
CA ASP A 193 -6.40 15.08 -1.72
C ASP A 193 -6.07 14.27 -0.44
N MET A 194 -5.22 14.81 0.43
CA MET A 194 -4.90 14.18 1.71
C MET A 194 -6.06 14.21 2.69
N ILE A 195 -6.91 15.25 2.66
CA ILE A 195 -8.12 15.32 3.45
C ILE A 195 -9.10 14.25 2.98
N ASP A 196 -9.31 14.11 1.67
CA ASP A 196 -10.16 13.08 1.09
C ASP A 196 -9.68 11.68 1.50
N LEU A 197 -8.37 11.44 1.47
CA LEU A 197 -7.79 10.18 1.96
C LEU A 197 -8.06 9.97 3.46
N ALA A 198 -7.93 11.01 4.29
CA ALA A 198 -8.17 10.90 5.72
C ALA A 198 -9.67 10.65 6.03
N GLU A 199 -10.58 11.25 5.28
CA GLU A 199 -12.01 10.98 5.35
C GLU A 199 -12.32 9.52 4.97
N TYR A 200 -11.74 9.03 3.88
CA TYR A 200 -11.87 7.63 3.46
C TYR A 200 -11.38 6.66 4.55
N VAL A 201 -10.21 6.92 5.13
CA VAL A 201 -9.63 6.12 6.23
C VAL A 201 -10.56 6.12 7.46
N ARG A 202 -11.17 7.27 7.79
CA ARG A 202 -12.17 7.39 8.87
C ARG A 202 -13.41 6.56 8.58
N ASP A 203 -13.99 6.72 7.40
CA ASP A 203 -15.30 6.16 7.04
C ASP A 203 -15.25 4.63 6.90
N HIS A 204 -14.11 4.10 6.49
CA HIS A 204 -13.88 2.66 6.36
C HIS A 204 -13.21 2.03 7.58
N ALA A 205 -13.01 2.81 8.66
CA ALA A 205 -12.32 2.38 9.88
C ALA A 205 -10.96 1.71 9.59
N LEU A 206 -10.28 2.16 8.54
CA LEU A 206 -8.96 1.68 8.19
C LEU A 206 -7.94 2.31 9.14
N TYR A 207 -7.36 1.49 10.00
CA TYR A 207 -6.24 1.93 10.82
C TYR A 207 -4.97 1.73 10.03
N THR A 208 -4.26 2.81 9.75
CA THR A 208 -2.97 2.69 9.09
C THR A 208 -1.90 3.40 9.90
N GLU A 209 -0.97 2.60 10.45
CA GLU A 209 0.30 3.08 11.00
C GLU A 209 1.37 3.16 9.90
N GLN A 210 1.10 2.58 8.74
CA GLN A 210 2.03 2.40 7.64
C GLN A 210 1.81 3.50 6.58
N VAL A 211 2.23 4.72 6.92
CA VAL A 211 2.29 5.85 6.00
C VAL A 211 3.74 6.16 5.68
N GLN A 212 4.04 6.21 4.40
CA GLN A 212 5.35 6.62 3.91
C GLN A 212 5.30 8.04 3.38
N ASP A 213 6.29 8.85 3.73
CA ASP A 213 6.50 10.12 3.05
C ASP A 213 7.22 9.87 1.73
N PHE A 214 6.71 10.45 0.66
CA PHE A 214 7.45 10.41 -0.60
C PHE A 214 8.87 10.94 -0.41
N THR A 215 9.83 10.13 -0.81
CA THR A 215 11.24 10.50 -0.85
C THR A 215 11.73 10.31 -2.28
N PRO A 216 12.28 11.36 -2.91
CA PRO A 216 12.80 11.25 -4.27
C PRO A 216 13.85 10.14 -4.38
N THR A 217 13.55 9.15 -5.20
CA THR A 217 14.48 8.04 -5.48
C THR A 217 15.05 8.22 -6.88
N PRO A 218 16.37 8.23 -7.06
CA PRO A 218 16.98 8.42 -8.36
C PRO A 218 16.41 7.52 -9.46
N MET A 219 16.31 8.02 -10.69
CA MET A 219 15.82 7.35 -11.89
C MET A 219 14.31 7.12 -11.94
N THR A 220 13.55 7.57 -10.94
CA THR A 220 12.07 7.40 -10.91
C THR A 220 11.37 8.59 -11.55
N VAL A 221 10.20 8.32 -12.17
CA VAL A 221 9.33 9.35 -12.78
C VAL A 221 8.91 10.39 -11.74
N SER A 222 8.54 9.93 -10.53
CA SER A 222 8.13 10.84 -9.44
C SER A 222 9.28 11.75 -8.99
N SER A 223 10.54 11.30 -9.04
CA SER A 223 11.68 12.16 -8.75
C SER A 223 11.89 13.21 -9.84
N CYS A 224 11.64 12.88 -11.10
CA CYS A 224 11.64 13.85 -12.18
C CYS A 224 10.58 14.94 -11.93
N MET A 225 9.33 14.54 -11.65
CA MET A 225 8.25 15.48 -11.32
C MET A 225 8.60 16.33 -10.09
N TYR A 226 9.19 15.73 -9.05
CA TYR A 226 9.57 16.45 -7.83
C TYR A 226 10.60 17.55 -8.08
N HIS A 227 11.58 17.30 -8.95
CA HIS A 227 12.66 18.26 -9.24
C HIS A 227 12.24 19.32 -10.24
N THR A 228 11.50 18.94 -11.27
CA THR A 228 11.13 19.83 -12.38
C THR A 228 9.82 20.58 -12.15
N GLY A 229 8.90 20.03 -11.35
CA GLY A 229 7.53 20.53 -11.26
C GLY A 229 6.69 20.25 -12.51
N LEU A 230 7.16 19.35 -13.39
CA LEU A 230 6.50 19.03 -14.66
C LEU A 230 6.26 17.52 -14.78
N SER A 231 5.17 17.14 -15.43
CA SER A 231 4.94 15.78 -15.88
C SER A 231 5.92 15.45 -17.03
N PRO A 232 6.74 14.40 -16.94
CA PRO A 232 7.66 14.04 -18.02
C PRO A 232 6.94 13.49 -19.27
N PHE A 233 5.65 13.20 -19.18
CA PHE A 233 4.85 12.66 -20.28
C PHE A 233 4.07 13.73 -21.04
N THR A 234 3.52 14.73 -20.33
CA THR A 234 2.68 15.78 -20.92
C THR A 234 3.34 17.15 -20.93
N MET A 235 4.43 17.32 -20.15
CA MET A 235 5.10 18.60 -19.89
C MET A 235 4.20 19.63 -19.17
N GLU A 236 3.09 19.19 -18.62
CA GLU A 236 2.20 20.05 -17.85
C GLU A 236 2.73 20.23 -16.41
N PRO A 237 2.43 21.37 -15.77
CA PRO A 237 2.79 21.60 -14.38
C PRO A 237 2.19 20.56 -13.44
N VAL A 238 3.00 20.09 -12.49
CA VAL A 238 2.58 19.18 -11.43
C VAL A 238 2.82 19.85 -10.08
N HIS A 239 1.79 19.83 -9.23
CA HIS A 239 1.94 20.29 -7.85
C HIS A 239 2.97 19.45 -7.10
N VAL A 240 3.89 20.10 -6.38
CA VAL A 240 4.95 19.42 -5.63
C VAL A 240 4.92 19.85 -4.17
N PRO A 241 4.39 19.02 -3.26
CA PRO A 241 4.40 19.32 -1.82
C PRO A 241 5.83 19.49 -1.30
N ARG A 242 6.12 20.61 -0.61
CA ARG A 242 7.44 20.92 -0.06
C ARG A 242 7.33 21.53 1.34
N GLY A 243 8.39 21.42 2.12
CA GLY A 243 8.51 22.09 3.41
C GLY A 243 7.33 21.79 4.36
N ASP A 244 6.65 22.85 4.80
CA ASP A 244 5.56 22.73 5.77
C ASP A 244 4.33 22.02 5.20
N GLU A 245 4.03 22.18 3.91
CA GLU A 245 2.93 21.46 3.28
C GLU A 245 3.09 19.94 3.41
N LYS A 246 4.29 19.41 3.17
CA LYS A 246 4.58 17.99 3.32
C LYS A 246 4.35 17.50 4.76
N ARG A 247 4.70 18.34 5.74
CA ARG A 247 4.44 18.05 7.15
C ARG A 247 2.94 18.05 7.47
N VAL A 248 2.21 19.01 6.90
CA VAL A 248 0.75 19.11 7.04
C VAL A 248 0.07 17.88 6.43
N GLN A 249 0.43 17.49 5.21
CA GLN A 249 -0.10 16.30 4.55
C GLN A 249 0.11 15.04 5.40
N ARG A 250 1.32 14.84 5.95
CA ARG A 250 1.60 13.73 6.86
C ARG A 250 0.76 13.83 8.15
N GLY A 251 0.61 15.03 8.70
CA GLY A 251 -0.23 15.25 9.88
C GLY A 251 -1.69 14.86 9.64
N ILE A 252 -2.23 15.19 8.47
CA ILE A 252 -3.62 14.91 8.09
C ILE A 252 -3.90 13.40 8.08
N ILE A 253 -3.07 12.59 7.47
CA ILE A 253 -3.31 11.14 7.44
C ILE A 253 -3.19 10.49 8.83
N HIS A 254 -2.38 11.09 9.71
CA HIS A 254 -2.26 10.69 11.11
C HIS A 254 -3.11 11.57 12.05
N TYR A 255 -4.29 12.00 11.61
CA TYR A 255 -5.17 12.95 12.33
C TYR A 255 -5.56 12.50 13.74
N ARG A 256 -5.52 11.20 14.03
CA ARG A 256 -5.84 10.65 15.36
C ARG A 256 -4.74 10.86 16.39
N GLU A 257 -3.53 11.13 15.95
CA GLU A 257 -2.39 11.39 16.81
C GLU A 257 -2.51 12.77 17.46
N PRO A 258 -2.56 12.88 18.80
CA PRO A 258 -2.70 14.18 19.47
C PRO A 258 -1.60 15.18 19.11
N ALA A 259 -0.39 14.71 18.83
CA ALA A 259 0.75 15.53 18.43
C ALA A 259 0.53 16.25 17.08
N ASN A 260 -0.27 15.65 16.19
CA ASN A 260 -0.52 16.19 14.85
C ASN A 260 -1.69 17.19 14.80
N ARG A 261 -2.40 17.39 15.93
CA ARG A 261 -3.61 18.21 15.98
C ARG A 261 -3.44 19.59 15.34
N SER A 262 -2.35 20.29 15.62
CA SER A 262 -2.10 21.64 15.08
C SER A 262 -1.90 21.61 13.55
N LEU A 263 -1.19 20.62 13.05
CA LEU A 263 -0.97 20.42 11.61
C LEU A 263 -2.28 20.08 10.89
N VAL A 264 -3.11 19.23 11.49
CA VAL A 264 -4.44 18.90 10.94
C VAL A 264 -5.34 20.14 10.92
N GLU A 265 -5.41 20.91 12.04
CA GLU A 265 -6.19 22.14 12.11
C GLU A 265 -5.73 23.17 11.06
N GLU A 266 -4.43 23.28 10.85
CA GLU A 266 -3.83 24.14 9.82
C GLU A 266 -4.24 23.69 8.41
N GLY A 267 -4.05 22.43 8.06
CA GLY A 267 -4.40 21.89 6.74
C GLY A 267 -5.90 22.01 6.43
N LEU A 268 -6.76 21.72 7.42
CA LEU A 268 -8.20 21.85 7.25
C LEU A 268 -8.61 23.30 6.99
N ARG A 269 -7.96 24.30 7.62
CA ARG A 269 -8.21 25.71 7.36
C ARG A 269 -7.70 26.16 6.00
N GLN A 270 -6.52 25.72 5.61
CA GLN A 270 -5.95 26.03 4.29
C GLN A 270 -6.87 25.53 3.16
N ALA A 271 -7.48 24.36 3.33
CA ALA A 271 -8.42 23.78 2.39
C ALA A 271 -9.88 24.27 2.56
N GLY A 272 -10.19 25.16 3.52
CA GLY A 272 -11.55 25.61 3.79
C GLY A 272 -12.47 24.51 4.34
N ARG A 273 -11.90 23.47 4.99
CA ARG A 273 -12.62 22.31 5.51
C ARG A 273 -12.75 22.34 7.05
N GLU A 274 -13.07 23.51 7.62
CA GLU A 274 -13.35 23.64 9.07
C GLU A 274 -14.57 22.82 9.53
N ASP A 275 -15.44 22.39 8.62
CA ASP A 275 -16.53 21.45 8.87
C ASP A 275 -16.05 20.13 9.49
N LEU A 276 -14.79 19.77 9.26
CA LEU A 276 -14.14 18.57 9.83
C LEU A 276 -13.51 18.81 11.21
N ILE A 277 -13.70 20.00 11.80
CA ILE A 277 -13.28 20.35 13.16
C ILE A 277 -14.50 20.45 14.05
N GLY A 278 -14.72 19.50 14.95
CA GLY A 278 -15.90 19.52 15.81
C GLY A 278 -16.13 18.25 16.60
N ASN A 279 -17.37 18.04 17.05
CA ASN A 279 -17.75 16.89 17.86
C ASN A 279 -18.60 15.87 17.09
N SER A 280 -18.90 16.12 15.81
CA SER A 280 -19.59 15.17 14.95
C SER A 280 -18.70 13.98 14.64
N TRP A 281 -19.28 12.83 14.35
CA TRP A 281 -18.56 11.64 13.90
C TRP A 281 -17.82 11.86 12.56
N LYS A 282 -18.27 12.85 11.77
CA LYS A 282 -17.61 13.24 10.52
C LYS A 282 -16.31 14.02 10.73
N CYS A 283 -16.11 14.59 11.92
CA CYS A 283 -14.93 15.43 12.17
C CYS A 283 -13.66 14.55 12.30
N LEU A 284 -12.57 15.04 11.72
CA LEU A 284 -11.25 14.43 11.86
C LEU A 284 -10.63 14.76 13.23
N ILE A 285 -10.84 15.98 13.70
CA ILE A 285 -10.37 16.43 15.02
C ILE A 285 -11.49 17.06 15.84
N ARG A 286 -11.40 16.88 17.16
CA ARG A 286 -12.40 17.46 18.08
C ARG A 286 -12.28 18.99 18.14
N GLY A 287 -13.41 19.70 18.21
CA GLY A 287 -13.43 21.13 18.49
C GLY A 287 -12.80 21.48 19.84
N LYS A 288 -12.18 22.65 19.96
CA LYS A 288 -11.70 23.14 21.25
C LYS A 288 -12.90 23.35 22.17
N LYS A 289 -12.88 22.82 23.40
CA LYS A 289 -13.87 23.20 24.42
C LYS A 289 -13.80 24.71 24.59
N LYS A 290 -14.91 25.43 24.37
CA LYS A 290 -15.00 26.85 24.76
C LYS A 290 -14.69 26.91 26.24
N GLY A 291 -13.55 27.43 26.61
CA GLY A 291 -13.19 27.67 28.00
C GLY A 291 -14.26 28.56 28.63
N ASN A 292 -14.91 28.09 29.70
CA ASN A 292 -15.74 28.94 30.54
C ASN A 292 -14.83 30.10 31.05
N ARG A 293 -14.90 31.22 30.39
CA ARG A 293 -14.40 32.46 30.98
C ARG A 293 -15.26 32.74 32.22
N LYS A 294 -14.87 32.18 33.36
CA LYS A 294 -15.33 32.70 34.65
C LYS A 294 -14.81 34.14 34.74
N THR A 295 -15.71 35.06 34.52
CA THR A 295 -15.54 36.46 34.87
C THR A 295 -15.24 36.47 36.36
N ARG A 296 -14.00 36.70 36.76
CA ARG A 296 -13.64 37.10 38.12
C ARG A 296 -14.21 38.49 38.31
N GLN A 297 -15.42 38.59 38.83
CA GLN A 297 -15.92 39.79 39.45
C GLN A 297 -14.98 40.09 40.64
N LYS A 298 -14.23 41.17 40.53
CA LYS A 298 -13.53 41.77 41.67
C LYS A 298 -14.60 42.38 42.54
N ASP A 299 -14.97 41.74 43.63
CA ASP A 299 -15.64 42.42 44.73
C ASP A 299 -14.64 43.36 45.36
N THR A 300 -14.84 44.63 45.05
CA THR A 300 -14.28 45.74 45.80
C THR A 300 -15.31 46.06 46.91
N LEU A 301 -15.01 45.65 48.12
CA LEU A 301 -15.71 46.15 49.31
C LEU A 301 -14.68 46.66 50.28
N ARG A 302 -14.73 47.95 50.47
CA ARG A 302 -14.54 48.84 51.63
C ARG A 302 -13.76 48.29 52.83
#